data_10efe650d8658d466d8b074607e3fc75
#
_entry.id   10efe650d8658d466d8b074607e3fc75
#
_cell.length_a   1.000
_cell.length_b   1.000
_cell.length_c   1.000
_cell.angle_alpha   90.00
_cell.angle_beta   90.00
_cell.angle_gamma   90.00
#
_symmetry.space_group_name_H-M   'P 1'
#
loop_
_entity.id
_entity.type
_entity.pdbx_description
1 polymer ?
#
loop_
_entity_poly.entity_id
_entity_poly.type
_entity_poly.pdbx_seq_one_letter_code
_entity_poly.pdbx_strand_id
1 'polypeptide(L)'
;MAMNYVPLDKAVHKDIKLSTKNDFAFTQNTHLAAASIREFAQLAGAIPMVFIKDEQTGNHHTVCMLGIEKESNLYFAEGRWQAPQVPMNIQRYPFDIRPDNGNLGVFIDDASTLITDDGAPLFTAEGEAADLLKNRLEFLDFLANSERLTQEFITKVVELDLLTEIEIRMVTDAGERRAITGMLSIDENKLFNLPDEEILTLHKKGFSGAIYALMMSLSQLNRLVELSNKTDKPIRSLQIVNLAAEAAAKAK
;
A
#
# COMPACT_ATOMS: atom_id res chain seq x y z
N MET A 1 -8.07 18.08 1.13
CA MET A 1 -7.11 19.18 0.94
C MET A 1 -5.92 18.63 0.18
N ALA A 2 -5.25 19.43 -0.64
CA ALA A 2 -3.99 19.01 -1.26
C ALA A 2 -2.90 18.97 -0.18
N MET A 3 -2.10 17.91 -0.14
CA MET A 3 -0.96 17.78 0.76
C MET A 3 0.15 18.73 0.32
N ASN A 4 0.74 19.47 1.26
CA ASN A 4 1.85 20.40 1.02
C ASN A 4 3.11 19.94 1.78
N TYR A 5 3.90 19.10 1.15
CA TYR A 5 5.12 18.59 1.76
C TYR A 5 6.29 19.56 1.63
N VAL A 6 6.82 20.00 2.75
CA VAL A 6 8.01 20.83 2.87
C VAL A 6 9.12 20.09 3.64
N PRO A 7 10.41 20.38 3.39
CA PRO A 7 11.49 19.80 4.18
C PRO A 7 11.30 20.09 5.66
N LEU A 8 11.46 19.06 6.49
CA LEU A 8 11.40 19.24 7.94
C LEU A 8 12.61 20.03 8.42
N ASP A 9 12.36 21.25 8.89
CA ASP A 9 13.38 22.18 9.37
C ASP A 9 13.06 22.64 10.78
N LYS A 10 14.01 22.49 11.71
CA LYS A 10 13.89 22.93 13.10
C LYS A 10 13.58 24.41 13.22
N ALA A 11 14.20 25.27 12.40
CA ALA A 11 13.98 26.71 12.51
C ALA A 11 12.54 27.13 12.17
N VAL A 12 11.88 26.36 11.29
CA VAL A 12 10.52 26.62 10.82
C VAL A 12 9.48 25.88 11.68
N HIS A 13 9.78 24.63 12.07
CA HIS A 13 8.79 23.72 12.65
C HIS A 13 8.94 23.52 14.18
N LYS A 14 9.78 24.33 14.86
CA LYS A 14 10.09 24.18 16.29
C LYS A 14 8.85 24.24 17.21
N ASP A 15 7.83 25.00 16.81
CA ASP A 15 6.62 25.20 17.60
C ASP A 15 5.46 24.27 17.17
N ILE A 16 5.69 23.42 16.15
CA ILE A 16 4.67 22.49 15.69
C ILE A 16 4.44 21.38 16.72
N LYS A 17 3.17 21.13 16.98
CA LYS A 17 2.70 19.97 17.74
C LYS A 17 1.79 19.11 16.89
N LEU A 18 1.88 17.81 17.06
CA LEU A 18 1.06 16.84 16.33
C LEU A 18 0.13 16.10 17.26
N SER A 19 -1.09 15.86 16.80
CA SER A 19 -2.02 14.94 17.43
C SER A 19 -1.37 13.55 17.57
N THR A 20 -1.50 12.96 18.75
CA THR A 20 -1.10 11.57 18.99
C THR A 20 -2.12 10.56 18.46
N LYS A 21 -3.31 11.04 18.10
CA LYS A 21 -4.38 10.24 17.51
C LYS A 21 -4.44 10.52 16.01
N ASN A 22 -4.35 9.48 15.21
CA ASN A 22 -4.55 9.56 13.76
C ASN A 22 -5.89 8.90 13.42
N ASP A 23 -6.81 9.67 12.86
CA ASP A 23 -8.11 9.19 12.39
C ASP A 23 -8.07 8.65 10.95
N PHE A 24 -6.94 8.86 10.24
CA PHE A 24 -6.74 8.50 8.84
C PHE A 24 -7.68 9.19 7.84
N ALA A 25 -8.32 10.30 8.22
CA ALA A 25 -9.28 11.03 7.37
C ALA A 25 -8.65 11.47 6.03
N PHE A 26 -7.35 11.77 6.02
CA PHE A 26 -6.61 12.12 4.80
C PHE A 26 -6.62 11.01 3.73
N THR A 27 -6.93 9.75 4.11
CA THR A 27 -6.99 8.62 3.19
C THR A 27 -8.34 8.46 2.49
N GLN A 28 -9.34 9.26 2.81
CA GLN A 28 -10.72 9.08 2.33
C GLN A 28 -10.83 8.89 0.82
N ASN A 29 -9.97 9.56 0.06
CA ASN A 29 -9.94 9.50 -1.40
C ASN A 29 -8.77 8.65 -1.95
N THR A 30 -8.18 7.79 -1.12
CA THR A 30 -7.03 6.96 -1.50
C THR A 30 -7.50 5.55 -1.81
N HIS A 31 -7.58 5.16 -3.09
CA HIS A 31 -8.01 3.81 -3.48
C HIS A 31 -6.88 2.78 -3.50
N LEU A 32 -5.63 3.21 -3.62
CA LEU A 32 -4.43 2.37 -3.56
C LEU A 32 -3.41 2.96 -2.59
N ALA A 33 -2.73 2.12 -1.83
CA ALA A 33 -1.62 2.51 -0.97
C ALA A 33 -0.44 1.57 -1.21
N ALA A 34 0.77 2.10 -1.29
CA ALA A 34 1.97 1.27 -1.41
C ALA A 34 2.06 0.29 -0.23
N ALA A 35 2.44 -0.95 -0.54
CA ALA A 35 2.64 -2.01 0.45
C ALA A 35 4.08 -2.46 0.46
N SER A 36 4.68 -2.58 1.64
CA SER A 36 6.05 -3.04 1.82
C SER A 36 6.10 -4.52 2.16
N ILE A 37 7.13 -5.23 1.68
CA ILE A 37 7.31 -6.67 1.89
C ILE A 37 7.26 -7.07 3.37
N ARG A 38 7.70 -6.20 4.28
CA ARG A 38 7.74 -6.48 5.73
C ARG A 38 6.35 -6.52 6.38
N GLU A 39 5.33 -6.00 5.72
CA GLU A 39 3.96 -6.00 6.22
C GLU A 39 3.01 -6.94 5.46
N PHE A 40 3.46 -7.58 4.35
CA PHE A 40 2.58 -8.42 3.53
C PHE A 40 1.85 -9.50 4.32
N ALA A 41 2.56 -10.21 5.19
CA ALA A 41 1.94 -11.29 5.99
C ALA A 41 0.82 -10.76 6.93
N GLN A 42 0.97 -9.54 7.45
CA GLN A 42 -0.02 -8.92 8.33
C GLN A 42 -1.20 -8.36 7.52
N LEU A 43 -0.93 -7.76 6.36
CA LEU A 43 -1.95 -7.20 5.48
C LEU A 43 -2.77 -8.29 4.79
N ALA A 44 -2.17 -9.43 4.47
CA ALA A 44 -2.82 -10.52 3.72
C ALA A 44 -4.12 -11.03 4.35
N GLY A 45 -4.25 -10.92 5.67
CA GLY A 45 -5.47 -11.29 6.40
C GLY A 45 -6.59 -10.25 6.38
N ALA A 46 -6.35 -9.05 5.79
CA ALA A 46 -7.29 -7.95 5.91
C ALA A 46 -7.48 -7.13 4.62
N ILE A 47 -6.46 -7.01 3.79
CA ILE A 47 -6.43 -6.09 2.64
C ILE A 47 -5.88 -6.83 1.41
N PRO A 48 -6.57 -6.80 0.26
CA PRO A 48 -6.04 -7.40 -0.95
C PRO A 48 -4.85 -6.59 -1.48
N MET A 49 -3.82 -7.29 -1.93
CA MET A 49 -2.61 -6.70 -2.49
C MET A 49 -2.38 -7.21 -3.92
N VAL A 50 -1.93 -6.31 -4.78
CA VAL A 50 -1.62 -6.59 -6.19
C VAL A 50 -0.33 -5.90 -6.59
N PHE A 51 0.21 -6.28 -7.73
CA PHE A 51 1.22 -5.47 -8.40
C PHE A 51 0.53 -4.54 -9.40
N ILE A 52 1.11 -3.37 -9.55
CA ILE A 52 0.81 -2.43 -10.63
C ILE A 52 2.10 -2.08 -11.37
N LYS A 53 1.98 -1.73 -12.64
CA LYS A 53 3.09 -1.21 -13.43
C LYS A 53 2.88 0.27 -13.68
N ASP A 54 3.87 1.07 -13.35
CA ASP A 54 3.89 2.48 -13.69
C ASP A 54 4.16 2.62 -15.20
N GLU A 55 3.24 3.21 -15.93
CA GLU A 55 3.33 3.35 -17.39
C GLU A 55 4.44 4.32 -17.84
N GLN A 56 4.82 5.27 -16.99
CA GLN A 56 5.83 6.27 -17.32
C GLN A 56 7.26 5.74 -17.11
N THR A 57 7.47 5.03 -16.00
CA THR A 57 8.80 4.53 -15.62
C THR A 57 9.00 3.06 -15.99
N GLY A 58 7.92 2.30 -16.23
CA GLY A 58 7.94 0.86 -16.42
C GLY A 58 8.17 0.05 -15.14
N ASN A 59 8.34 0.71 -14.00
CA ASN A 59 8.58 0.07 -12.73
C ASN A 59 7.33 -0.62 -12.18
N HIS A 60 7.54 -1.74 -11.49
CA HIS A 60 6.46 -2.43 -10.79
C HIS A 60 6.45 -2.01 -9.32
N HIS A 61 5.24 -1.94 -8.76
CA HIS A 61 4.99 -1.61 -7.36
C HIS A 61 3.99 -2.59 -6.78
N THR A 62 4.13 -2.90 -5.49
CA THR A 62 3.13 -3.62 -4.72
C THR A 62 2.22 -2.63 -4.01
N VAL A 63 0.91 -2.83 -4.13
CA VAL A 63 -0.09 -1.93 -3.55
C VAL A 63 -1.21 -2.69 -2.84
N CYS A 64 -1.71 -2.09 -1.76
CA CYS A 64 -2.97 -2.45 -1.13
C CYS A 64 -4.12 -1.84 -1.93
N MET A 65 -5.16 -2.61 -2.17
CA MET A 65 -6.41 -2.12 -2.73
C MET A 65 -7.32 -1.66 -1.58
N LEU A 66 -7.48 -0.36 -1.44
CA LEU A 66 -8.35 0.23 -0.41
C LEU A 66 -9.74 0.53 -0.95
N GLY A 67 -9.88 0.63 -2.25
CA GLY A 67 -11.11 0.84 -2.98
C GLY A 67 -11.06 0.25 -4.38
N ILE A 68 -12.21 0.20 -5.00
CA ILE A 68 -12.38 -0.35 -6.34
C ILE A 68 -12.39 0.77 -7.40
N GLU A 69 -12.95 1.90 -7.05
CA GLU A 69 -13.00 3.09 -7.90
C GLU A 69 -11.95 4.11 -7.45
N LYS A 70 -11.48 4.93 -8.38
CA LYS A 70 -10.62 6.07 -8.05
C LYS A 70 -11.31 6.96 -7.02
N GLU A 71 -10.51 7.55 -6.13
CA GLU A 71 -10.99 8.46 -5.08
C GLU A 71 -11.98 7.82 -4.08
N SER A 72 -11.90 6.49 -3.91
CA SER A 72 -12.74 5.75 -2.98
C SER A 72 -11.88 4.90 -2.04
N ASN A 73 -12.05 5.05 -0.74
CA ASN A 73 -11.43 4.20 0.27
C ASN A 73 -12.52 3.53 1.12
N LEU A 74 -12.73 2.25 0.88
CA LEU A 74 -13.73 1.45 1.62
C LEU A 74 -13.26 1.10 3.04
N TYR A 75 -11.95 1.17 3.30
CA TYR A 75 -11.40 0.94 4.64
C TYR A 75 -11.46 2.18 5.55
N PHE A 76 -11.84 3.34 5.02
CA PHE A 76 -12.11 4.52 5.84
C PHE A 76 -13.59 4.86 5.78
N ALA A 77 -14.32 4.54 6.82
CA ALA A 77 -15.75 4.80 6.93
C ALA A 77 -16.11 5.22 8.35
N GLU A 78 -17.15 6.05 8.50
CA GLU A 78 -17.63 6.52 9.80
C GLU A 78 -16.54 7.20 10.66
N GLY A 79 -15.60 7.91 10.02
CA GLY A 79 -14.51 8.60 10.68
C GLY A 79 -13.42 7.70 11.26
N ARG A 80 -13.33 6.44 10.82
CA ARG A 80 -12.36 5.48 11.36
C ARG A 80 -11.89 4.48 10.31
N TRP A 81 -10.73 3.93 10.55
CA TRP A 81 -10.17 2.82 9.78
C TRP A 81 -10.88 1.49 10.11
N GLN A 82 -11.27 0.72 9.09
CA GLN A 82 -12.13 -0.46 9.19
C GLN A 82 -11.38 -1.80 9.19
N ALA A 83 -10.06 -1.81 9.27
CA ALA A 83 -9.25 -3.02 9.32
C ALA A 83 -8.34 -3.03 10.56
N PRO A 84 -7.90 -4.21 11.04
CA PRO A 84 -6.95 -4.30 12.15
C PRO A 84 -5.56 -3.77 11.80
N GLN A 85 -5.21 -3.76 10.51
CA GLN A 85 -3.92 -3.31 10.00
C GLN A 85 -4.08 -2.06 9.16
N VAL A 86 -3.14 -1.14 9.29
CA VAL A 86 -3.01 0.06 8.46
C VAL A 86 -1.70 -0.06 7.70
N PRO A 87 -1.68 0.08 6.36
CA PRO A 87 -0.44 0.07 5.59
C PRO A 87 0.59 1.08 6.10
N MET A 88 1.87 0.70 6.19
CA MET A 88 2.93 1.56 6.72
C MET A 88 3.05 2.89 5.96
N ASN A 89 2.81 2.85 4.65
CA ASN A 89 2.79 4.07 3.82
C ASN A 89 1.65 5.04 4.16
N ILE A 90 0.59 4.57 4.82
CA ILE A 90 -0.45 5.42 5.40
C ILE A 90 -0.01 5.90 6.79
N GLN A 91 0.56 5.01 7.60
CA GLN A 91 0.96 5.34 8.98
C GLN A 91 2.06 6.41 9.06
N ARG A 92 2.87 6.58 8.01
CA ARG A 92 3.94 7.60 7.98
C ARG A 92 3.43 9.04 8.01
N TYR A 93 2.18 9.26 7.57
CA TYR A 93 1.59 10.61 7.55
C TYR A 93 1.61 11.25 8.95
N PRO A 94 1.92 12.54 9.10
CA PRO A 94 2.11 13.56 8.05
C PRO A 94 3.54 13.68 7.50
N PHE A 95 4.43 12.73 7.80
CA PHE A 95 5.80 12.74 7.30
C PHE A 95 5.94 11.96 5.98
N ASP A 96 6.98 12.30 5.24
CA ASP A 96 7.40 11.58 4.04
C ASP A 96 8.93 11.59 3.91
N ILE A 97 9.46 10.64 3.13
CA ILE A 97 10.86 10.62 2.72
C ILE A 97 10.91 10.94 1.24
N ARG A 98 11.66 11.98 0.88
CA ARG A 98 11.77 12.44 -0.50
C ARG A 98 13.21 12.77 -0.87
N PRO A 99 13.55 12.73 -2.17
CA PRO A 99 14.83 13.25 -2.64
C PRO A 99 15.01 14.73 -2.23
N ASP A 100 16.16 15.02 -1.62
CA ASP A 100 16.58 16.37 -1.23
C ASP A 100 18.08 16.55 -1.53
N ASN A 101 18.41 17.38 -2.51
CA ASN A 101 19.79 17.71 -2.90
C ASN A 101 20.70 16.46 -3.10
N GLY A 102 20.17 15.40 -3.69
CA GLY A 102 20.90 14.15 -3.97
C GLY A 102 20.93 13.14 -2.81
N ASN A 103 20.33 13.49 -1.67
CA ASN A 103 20.12 12.60 -0.53
C ASN A 103 18.61 12.34 -0.32
N LEU A 104 18.27 11.55 0.68
CA LEU A 104 16.91 11.43 1.17
C LEU A 104 16.72 12.37 2.36
N GLY A 105 15.70 13.21 2.27
CA GLY A 105 15.29 14.14 3.33
C GLY A 105 13.94 13.74 3.92
N VAL A 106 13.71 14.16 5.16
CA VAL A 106 12.40 14.04 5.82
C VAL A 106 11.59 15.28 5.54
N PHE A 107 10.36 15.08 5.10
CA PHE A 107 9.39 16.13 4.78
C PHE A 107 8.19 16.00 5.70
N ILE A 108 7.49 17.10 5.92
CA ILE A 108 6.23 17.17 6.66
C ILE A 108 5.17 17.86 5.81
N ASP A 109 3.95 17.34 5.82
CA ASP A 109 2.79 18.03 5.28
C ASP A 109 2.38 19.16 6.26
N ASP A 110 2.76 20.38 5.95
CA ASP A 110 2.47 21.55 6.79
C ASP A 110 1.00 21.99 6.74
N ALA A 111 0.22 21.47 5.79
CA ALA A 111 -1.23 21.63 5.73
C ALA A 111 -2.01 20.53 6.48
N SER A 112 -1.30 19.64 7.19
CA SER A 112 -1.92 18.50 7.86
C SER A 112 -2.88 18.91 8.97
N THR A 113 -4.06 18.31 8.98
CA THR A 113 -5.04 18.45 10.09
C THR A 113 -4.57 17.80 11.39
N LEU A 114 -3.48 17.02 11.37
CA LEU A 114 -2.85 16.49 12.56
C LEU A 114 -1.99 17.52 13.31
N ILE A 115 -1.69 18.66 12.69
CA ILE A 115 -1.04 19.80 13.38
C ILE A 115 -2.10 20.46 14.25
N THR A 116 -1.84 20.52 15.57
CA THR A 116 -2.80 21.02 16.56
C THR A 116 -2.11 21.58 17.80
N ASP A 117 -2.70 22.55 18.44
CA ASP A 117 -2.14 23.18 19.65
C ASP A 117 -2.09 22.23 20.86
N ASP A 118 -3.00 21.26 20.93
CA ASP A 118 -3.10 20.27 22.02
C ASP A 118 -2.24 19.01 21.78
N GLY A 119 -1.44 18.98 20.71
CA GLY A 119 -0.61 17.86 20.33
C GLY A 119 0.68 17.74 21.12
N ALA A 120 1.43 16.66 20.84
CA ALA A 120 2.80 16.50 21.32
C ALA A 120 3.78 17.33 20.47
N PRO A 121 4.78 18.00 21.07
CA PRO A 121 5.73 18.81 20.34
C PRO A 121 6.66 17.94 19.47
N LEU A 122 7.10 18.47 18.33
CA LEU A 122 8.14 17.86 17.51
C LEU A 122 9.54 18.10 18.06
N PHE A 123 9.76 19.24 18.68
CA PHE A 123 11.06 19.64 19.23
C PHE A 123 10.93 20.01 20.70
N THR A 124 12.00 19.79 21.46
CA THR A 124 12.10 20.24 22.86
C THR A 124 12.35 21.75 22.93
N ALA A 125 12.30 22.34 24.13
CA ALA A 125 12.63 23.74 24.33
C ALA A 125 14.07 24.11 23.91
N GLU A 126 14.99 23.14 24.02
CA GLU A 126 16.39 23.25 23.60
C GLU A 126 16.53 23.05 22.08
N GLY A 127 15.45 22.66 21.41
CA GLY A 127 15.36 22.45 19.98
C GLY A 127 15.95 21.13 19.52
N GLU A 128 16.06 20.14 20.40
CA GLU A 128 16.32 18.75 20.02
C GLU A 128 15.03 18.04 19.60
N ALA A 129 15.15 16.95 18.82
CA ALA A 129 13.98 16.16 18.46
C ALA A 129 13.30 15.61 19.74
N ALA A 130 12.01 15.89 19.92
CA ALA A 130 11.21 15.31 20.99
C ALA A 130 10.91 13.83 20.71
N ASP A 131 10.44 13.10 21.70
CA ASP A 131 10.23 11.64 21.59
C ASP A 131 9.27 11.26 20.45
N LEU A 132 8.23 12.06 20.22
CA LEU A 132 7.33 11.85 19.07
C LEU A 132 8.11 11.87 17.75
N LEU A 133 8.93 12.88 17.53
CA LEU A 133 9.72 13.02 16.31
C LEU A 133 10.77 11.92 16.20
N LYS A 134 11.48 11.57 17.27
CA LYS A 134 12.44 10.46 17.27
C LYS A 134 11.79 9.14 16.82
N ASN A 135 10.64 8.79 17.41
CA ASN A 135 9.91 7.57 17.03
C ASN A 135 9.44 7.62 15.56
N ARG A 136 9.06 8.80 15.05
CA ARG A 136 8.69 8.96 13.66
C ARG A 136 9.87 8.82 12.71
N LEU A 137 11.03 9.36 13.06
CA LEU A 137 12.26 9.22 12.28
C LEU A 137 12.73 7.75 12.21
N GLU A 138 12.69 7.04 13.33
CA GLU A 138 12.98 5.60 13.38
C GLU A 138 12.02 4.79 12.50
N PHE A 139 10.73 5.11 12.55
CA PHE A 139 9.74 4.47 11.70
C PHE A 139 9.97 4.76 10.20
N LEU A 140 10.32 6.00 9.85
CA LEU A 140 10.64 6.37 8.47
C LEU A 140 11.91 5.66 7.96
N ASP A 141 12.95 5.53 8.78
CA ASP A 141 14.15 4.77 8.43
C ASP A 141 13.82 3.28 8.23
N PHE A 142 13.04 2.70 9.13
CA PHE A 142 12.54 1.34 8.95
C PHE A 142 11.75 1.18 7.64
N LEU A 143 10.88 2.13 7.30
CA LEU A 143 10.09 2.11 6.07
C LEU A 143 10.98 2.24 4.83
N ALA A 144 11.96 3.14 4.82
CA ALA A 144 12.91 3.29 3.71
C ALA A 144 13.70 2.01 3.46
N ASN A 145 14.18 1.36 4.53
CA ASN A 145 14.86 0.06 4.43
C ASN A 145 13.93 -1.05 3.94
N SER A 146 12.67 -0.99 4.32
CA SER A 146 11.64 -1.93 3.87
C SER A 146 11.31 -1.76 2.39
N GLU A 147 11.25 -0.52 1.91
CA GLU A 147 11.03 -0.20 0.49
C GLU A 147 12.19 -0.72 -0.38
N ARG A 148 13.45 -0.56 0.07
CA ARG A 148 14.60 -1.13 -0.65
C ARG A 148 14.48 -2.65 -0.79
N LEU A 149 14.12 -3.35 0.29
CA LEU A 149 13.91 -4.79 0.24
C LEU A 149 12.71 -5.17 -0.65
N THR A 150 11.67 -4.35 -0.67
CA THR A 150 10.50 -4.54 -1.55
C THR A 150 10.90 -4.44 -3.01
N GLN A 151 11.75 -3.48 -3.37
CA GLN A 151 12.26 -3.36 -4.75
C GLN A 151 13.15 -4.56 -5.14
N GLU A 152 13.99 -5.07 -4.24
CA GLU A 152 14.76 -6.30 -4.47
C GLU A 152 13.85 -7.51 -4.72
N PHE A 153 12.78 -7.63 -3.96
CA PHE A 153 11.74 -8.65 -4.13
C PHE A 153 11.04 -8.53 -5.49
N ILE A 154 10.55 -7.33 -5.82
CA ILE A 154 9.86 -7.06 -7.09
C ILE A 154 10.77 -7.38 -8.27
N THR A 155 12.03 -6.92 -8.23
CA THR A 155 13.01 -7.20 -9.27
C THR A 155 13.17 -8.71 -9.49
N LYS A 156 13.31 -9.49 -8.39
CA LYS A 156 13.46 -10.95 -8.50
C LYS A 156 12.21 -11.63 -9.06
N VAL A 157 11.02 -11.18 -8.67
CA VAL A 157 9.73 -11.70 -9.19
C VAL A 157 9.59 -11.42 -10.70
N VAL A 158 10.02 -10.24 -11.15
CA VAL A 158 10.01 -9.86 -12.58
C VAL A 158 11.06 -10.63 -13.36
N GLU A 159 12.28 -10.77 -12.86
CA GLU A 159 13.36 -11.56 -13.49
C GLU A 159 12.96 -13.03 -13.72
N LEU A 160 12.20 -13.60 -12.79
CA LEU A 160 11.69 -14.97 -12.87
C LEU A 160 10.40 -15.08 -13.70
N ASP A 161 9.95 -14.01 -14.33
CA ASP A 161 8.69 -13.94 -15.10
C ASP A 161 7.47 -14.45 -14.33
N LEU A 162 7.41 -14.22 -13.00
CA LEU A 162 6.35 -14.74 -12.15
C LEU A 162 5.05 -13.93 -12.20
N LEU A 163 5.03 -12.79 -12.88
CA LEU A 163 3.83 -11.97 -12.96
C LEU A 163 2.91 -12.40 -14.11
N THR A 164 1.61 -12.28 -13.85
CA THR A 164 0.54 -12.44 -14.84
C THR A 164 -0.47 -11.31 -14.71
N GLU A 165 -1.02 -10.87 -15.82
CA GLU A 165 -2.10 -9.88 -15.82
C GLU A 165 -3.39 -10.48 -15.28
N ILE A 166 -4.03 -9.75 -14.40
CA ILE A 166 -5.35 -10.08 -13.86
C ILE A 166 -6.34 -8.96 -14.16
N GLU A 167 -7.58 -9.37 -14.34
CA GLU A 167 -8.74 -8.50 -14.43
C GLU A 167 -9.67 -8.76 -13.24
N ILE A 168 -10.13 -7.69 -12.58
CA ILE A 168 -11.14 -7.81 -11.54
C ILE A 168 -12.49 -7.44 -12.15
N ARG A 169 -13.34 -8.43 -12.35
CA ARG A 169 -14.72 -8.25 -12.85
C ARG A 169 -15.62 -7.92 -11.67
N MET A 170 -16.27 -6.77 -11.76
CA MET A 170 -17.18 -6.26 -10.75
C MET A 170 -18.61 -6.30 -11.27
N VAL A 171 -19.53 -6.70 -10.41
CA VAL A 171 -20.98 -6.55 -10.62
C VAL A 171 -21.53 -5.74 -9.45
N THR A 172 -22.15 -4.60 -9.73
CA THR A 172 -22.83 -3.79 -8.72
C THR A 172 -24.20 -4.38 -8.37
N ASP A 173 -24.79 -3.94 -7.28
CA ASP A 173 -26.16 -4.34 -6.90
C ASP A 173 -27.20 -3.89 -7.93
N ALA A 174 -26.95 -2.76 -8.61
CA ALA A 174 -27.76 -2.30 -9.72
C ALA A 174 -27.62 -3.16 -11.00
N GLY A 175 -26.73 -4.17 -11.00
CA GLY A 175 -26.49 -5.07 -12.13
C GLY A 175 -25.48 -4.54 -13.16
N GLU A 176 -24.86 -3.39 -12.93
CA GLU A 176 -23.79 -2.89 -13.80
C GLU A 176 -22.57 -3.80 -13.73
N ARG A 177 -21.97 -4.06 -14.88
CA ARG A 177 -20.74 -4.84 -15.00
C ARG A 177 -19.59 -3.94 -15.41
N ARG A 178 -18.48 -4.03 -14.67
CA ARG A 178 -17.26 -3.29 -14.97
C ARG A 178 -16.06 -4.22 -14.84
N ALA A 179 -15.01 -3.91 -15.57
CA ALA A 179 -13.71 -4.59 -15.48
C ALA A 179 -12.64 -3.59 -15.04
N ILE A 180 -11.82 -3.99 -14.09
CA ILE A 180 -10.69 -3.22 -13.60
C ILE A 180 -9.45 -3.96 -14.09
N THR A 181 -8.65 -3.30 -14.88
CA THR A 181 -7.45 -3.82 -15.56
C THR A 181 -6.19 -3.08 -15.09
N GLY A 182 -5.03 -3.50 -15.57
CA GLY A 182 -3.72 -2.90 -15.23
C GLY A 182 -3.15 -3.41 -13.92
N MET A 183 -3.70 -4.49 -13.38
CA MET A 183 -3.21 -5.17 -12.19
C MET A 183 -2.50 -6.46 -12.59
N LEU A 184 -1.49 -6.83 -11.79
CA LEU A 184 -0.80 -8.11 -11.95
C LEU A 184 -0.80 -8.86 -10.61
N SER A 185 -0.71 -10.16 -10.72
CA SER A 185 -0.55 -11.07 -9.58
C SER A 185 0.55 -12.10 -9.87
N ILE A 186 0.87 -12.90 -8.88
CA ILE A 186 1.77 -14.06 -9.08
C ILE A 186 1.03 -15.11 -9.91
N ASP A 187 1.70 -15.62 -10.94
CA ASP A 187 1.25 -16.79 -11.71
C ASP A 187 1.63 -18.06 -10.95
N GLU A 188 0.63 -18.76 -10.42
CA GLU A 188 0.84 -19.96 -9.62
C GLU A 188 1.48 -21.08 -10.44
N ASN A 189 1.13 -21.21 -11.73
CA ASN A 189 1.70 -22.25 -12.60
C ASN A 189 3.18 -21.99 -12.87
N LYS A 190 3.57 -20.72 -13.13
CA LYS A 190 4.97 -20.36 -13.30
C LYS A 190 5.76 -20.57 -12.01
N LEU A 191 5.20 -20.19 -10.86
CA LEU A 191 5.80 -20.41 -9.55
C LEU A 191 6.03 -21.91 -9.28
N PHE A 192 5.02 -22.76 -9.57
CA PHE A 192 5.10 -24.20 -9.36
C PHE A 192 6.16 -24.87 -10.26
N ASN A 193 6.39 -24.36 -11.47
CA ASN A 193 7.33 -24.90 -12.44
C ASN A 193 8.73 -24.25 -12.38
N LEU A 194 9.02 -23.47 -11.34
CA LEU A 194 10.37 -22.93 -11.14
C LEU A 194 11.39 -24.04 -10.92
N PRO A 195 12.63 -23.87 -11.43
CA PRO A 195 13.76 -24.74 -11.08
C PRO A 195 14.02 -24.74 -9.55
N ASP A 196 14.41 -25.89 -9.00
CA ASP A 196 14.71 -26.07 -7.57
C ASP A 196 15.69 -25.01 -7.02
N GLU A 197 16.69 -24.61 -7.80
CA GLU A 197 17.68 -23.61 -7.45
C GLU A 197 17.03 -22.24 -7.23
N GLU A 198 16.06 -21.85 -8.07
CA GLU A 198 15.35 -20.58 -7.92
C GLU A 198 14.38 -20.62 -6.74
N ILE A 199 13.70 -21.73 -6.50
CA ILE A 199 12.87 -21.94 -5.30
C ILE A 199 13.72 -21.78 -4.04
N LEU A 200 14.89 -22.42 -4.01
CA LEU A 200 15.81 -22.31 -2.87
C LEU A 200 16.33 -20.88 -2.68
N THR A 201 16.59 -20.16 -3.77
CA THR A 201 17.01 -18.77 -3.75
C THR A 201 15.92 -17.86 -3.16
N LEU A 202 14.66 -18.01 -3.60
CA LEU A 202 13.52 -17.28 -3.05
C LEU A 202 13.33 -17.57 -1.56
N HIS A 203 13.48 -18.84 -1.16
CA HIS A 203 13.38 -19.24 0.24
C HIS A 203 14.46 -18.61 1.12
N LYS A 204 15.74 -18.67 0.70
CA LYS A 204 16.87 -18.10 1.45
C LYS A 204 16.79 -16.60 1.60
N LYS A 205 16.20 -15.90 0.61
CA LYS A 205 15.95 -14.45 0.68
C LYS A 205 14.71 -14.09 1.52
N GLY A 206 13.91 -15.07 1.96
CA GLY A 206 12.65 -14.84 2.66
C GLY A 206 11.50 -14.39 1.75
N PHE A 207 11.66 -14.49 0.43
CA PHE A 207 10.69 -14.02 -0.57
C PHE A 207 9.52 -14.98 -0.77
N SER A 208 9.70 -16.28 -0.48
CA SER A 208 8.63 -17.27 -0.60
C SER A 208 7.40 -16.88 0.25
N GLY A 209 7.62 -16.46 1.50
CA GLY A 209 6.53 -16.02 2.38
C GLY A 209 5.79 -14.80 1.83
N ALA A 210 6.52 -13.84 1.23
CA ALA A 210 5.97 -12.65 0.61
C ALA A 210 5.10 -13.00 -0.63
N ILE A 211 5.56 -13.92 -1.47
CA ILE A 211 4.82 -14.43 -2.62
C ILE A 211 3.48 -15.03 -2.19
N TYR A 212 3.49 -15.94 -1.22
CA TYR A 212 2.26 -16.57 -0.74
C TYR A 212 1.34 -15.58 -0.02
N ALA A 213 1.89 -14.62 0.73
CA ALA A 213 1.09 -13.57 1.36
C ALA A 213 0.33 -12.74 0.33
N LEU A 214 0.99 -12.33 -0.77
CA LEU A 214 0.33 -11.61 -1.88
C LEU A 214 -0.78 -12.45 -2.51
N MET A 215 -0.50 -13.73 -2.85
CA MET A 215 -1.50 -14.62 -3.44
C MET A 215 -2.72 -14.81 -2.52
N MET A 216 -2.48 -15.09 -1.24
CA MET A 216 -3.55 -15.29 -0.24
C MET A 216 -4.36 -14.02 0.00
N SER A 217 -3.75 -12.83 -0.09
CA SER A 217 -4.42 -11.56 0.13
C SER A 217 -5.57 -11.31 -0.84
N LEU A 218 -5.54 -11.91 -2.02
CA LEU A 218 -6.59 -11.75 -3.03
C LEU A 218 -7.96 -12.28 -2.57
N SER A 219 -7.99 -13.20 -1.60
CA SER A 219 -9.23 -13.62 -0.95
C SER A 219 -9.95 -12.46 -0.25
N GLN A 220 -9.22 -11.40 0.13
CA GLN A 220 -9.75 -10.20 0.77
C GLN A 220 -10.54 -9.28 -0.18
N LEU A 221 -10.62 -9.59 -1.48
CA LEU A 221 -11.58 -8.94 -2.37
C LEU A 221 -13.02 -9.08 -1.87
N ASN A 222 -13.35 -10.20 -1.21
CA ASN A 222 -14.64 -10.37 -0.55
C ASN A 222 -14.85 -9.33 0.57
N ARG A 223 -13.77 -8.91 1.24
CA ARG A 223 -13.83 -7.85 2.25
C ARG A 223 -14.20 -6.49 1.63
N LEU A 224 -13.70 -6.19 0.43
CA LEU A 224 -14.11 -4.99 -0.28
C LEU A 224 -15.61 -5.00 -0.64
N VAL A 225 -16.14 -6.17 -1.02
CA VAL A 225 -17.60 -6.33 -1.23
C VAL A 225 -18.37 -6.05 0.07
N GLU A 226 -17.97 -6.66 1.19
CA GLU A 226 -18.63 -6.43 2.49
C GLU A 226 -18.60 -4.94 2.91
N LEU A 227 -17.45 -4.28 2.71
CA LEU A 227 -17.30 -2.87 3.05
C LEU A 227 -18.13 -1.98 2.13
N SER A 228 -18.21 -2.29 0.84
CA SER A 228 -19.02 -1.54 -0.13
C SER A 228 -20.51 -1.59 0.19
N ASN A 229 -21.00 -2.70 0.79
CA ASN A 229 -22.40 -2.85 1.20
C ASN A 229 -22.85 -1.86 2.28
N LYS A 230 -21.89 -1.14 2.89
CA LYS A 230 -22.15 -0.04 3.83
C LYS A 230 -22.16 1.33 3.16
N THR A 231 -22.03 1.40 1.86
CA THR A 231 -21.98 2.63 1.07
C THR A 231 -23.18 2.76 0.17
N ASP A 232 -23.35 3.93 -0.46
CA ASP A 232 -24.44 4.19 -1.43
C ASP A 232 -24.26 3.43 -2.76
N LYS A 233 -23.08 2.79 -2.96
CA LYS A 233 -22.75 2.06 -4.19
C LYS A 233 -22.31 0.62 -3.87
N PRO A 234 -23.21 -0.24 -3.40
CA PRO A 234 -22.88 -1.58 -3.02
C PRO A 234 -22.43 -2.42 -4.21
N ILE A 235 -21.41 -3.24 -3.98
CA ILE A 235 -20.87 -4.18 -4.95
C ILE A 235 -21.42 -5.56 -4.61
N ARG A 236 -22.07 -6.19 -5.59
CA ARG A 236 -22.64 -7.52 -5.45
C ARG A 236 -21.56 -8.62 -5.47
N SER A 237 -20.59 -8.49 -6.36
CA SER A 237 -19.49 -9.48 -6.48
C SER A 237 -18.25 -8.90 -7.14
N LEU A 238 -17.09 -9.44 -6.75
CA LEU A 238 -15.81 -9.24 -7.41
C LEU A 238 -15.27 -10.63 -7.79
N GLN A 239 -14.77 -10.76 -9.00
CA GLN A 239 -14.16 -11.98 -9.51
C GLN A 239 -12.82 -11.65 -10.15
N ILE A 240 -11.77 -12.39 -9.76
CA ILE A 240 -10.46 -12.32 -10.40
C ILE A 240 -10.46 -13.24 -11.61
N VAL A 241 -9.96 -12.73 -12.72
CA VAL A 241 -9.72 -13.48 -13.94
C VAL A 241 -8.25 -13.33 -14.32
N ASN A 242 -7.55 -14.46 -14.41
CA ASN A 242 -6.22 -14.50 -15.00
C ASN A 242 -6.38 -14.48 -16.52
N LEU A 243 -5.93 -13.39 -17.16
CA LEU A 243 -6.16 -13.18 -18.59
C LEU A 243 -5.40 -14.20 -19.45
N ALA A 244 -4.20 -14.62 -19.05
CA ALA A 244 -3.44 -15.64 -19.77
C ALA A 244 -4.12 -17.01 -19.69
N ALA A 245 -4.63 -17.40 -18.52
CA ALA A 245 -5.34 -18.65 -18.34
C ALA A 245 -6.69 -18.65 -19.11
N GLU A 246 -7.42 -17.56 -19.11
CA GLU A 246 -8.66 -17.42 -19.88
C GLU A 246 -8.42 -17.51 -21.40
N ALA A 247 -7.35 -16.85 -21.90
CA ALA A 247 -6.97 -16.95 -23.30
C ALA A 247 -6.61 -18.36 -23.72
N ALA A 248 -5.82 -19.08 -22.89
CA ALA A 248 -5.46 -20.46 -23.14
C ALA A 248 -6.67 -21.42 -23.12
N ALA A 249 -7.68 -21.16 -22.28
CA ALA A 249 -8.91 -21.95 -22.24
C ALA A 249 -9.81 -21.72 -23.47
N LYS A 250 -9.82 -20.52 -24.06
CA LYS A 250 -10.58 -20.20 -25.27
C LYS A 250 -9.93 -20.71 -26.56
N ALA A 251 -8.64 -21.06 -26.53
CA ALA A 251 -7.89 -21.58 -27.66
C ALA A 251 -7.97 -23.10 -27.82
N LYS A 252 -8.56 -23.80 -26.85
CA LYS A 252 -8.84 -25.26 -26.87
C LYS A 252 -10.28 -25.53 -27.28
#